data_a634d2ee79a0517c5a025f85c48cae26
#
_entry.id   a634d2ee79a0517c5a025f85c48cae26
#
_cell.length_a   1.000
_cell.length_b   1.000
_cell.length_c   1.000
_cell.angle_alpha   90.00
_cell.angle_beta   90.00
_cell.angle_gamma   90.00
#
_symmetry.space_group_name_H-M   'P 1'
#
loop_
_entity.id
_entity.type
_entity.pdbx_description
1 polymer ?
#
loop_
_entity_poly.entity_id
_entity_poly.type
_entity_poly.pdbx_seq_one_letter_code
_entity_poly.pdbx_strand_id
1 'polypeptide(L)'
;MIMTQEQAFLKAQTQLTDLIAFVRAAPGEGLRLDQVERGLFERLLQLGLSLLTAHVAAHGDGDVGDTATAPDGLAYRKLPDPHDRTYRSVFGPLTIRRAAYGTRAGQKIAWVPLDARLGLPQGEFSYLLQDWSLRFCLRGAFAEGRGSLEELLGLRPSVRSLEHMSRAVAEAVPAFADSRPTPPPAEEGELLVLTADGKGVPMRRPPADGPRRHPRRHKGEKANKKQMAYVGAAYTIAPFARTADHVLQELYGAEAPPTRPKPCHKHVWEEMTRVVLGEAWNGRRGLFAHLAAERQRRDPSGHKVTVCLFDGEPALWDEWLQWLGDTIGILDIFHVLERLWDAAYCFHAEGSREAEGFVTARLRLLLEGKVKGVISGLRQMGTKHGLRGSKARTLAVVANYLERNQDFMRYDAYLAAGYPIGSGVAEGACRHLVKDRLEQTGMRWTVAGAQAMLHLRATYLNGDWEGFHAYRIQQEQRGLYQPQDQEPQLAQAA
;
A
#
# COMPACT_ATOMS: atom_id res chain seq x y z
N MET A 1 -12.32 24.78 -32.79
CA MET A 1 -11.28 25.63 -33.38
C MET A 1 -10.11 25.67 -32.43
N ILE A 2 -8.90 25.33 -32.89
CA ILE A 2 -7.69 25.35 -32.05
C ILE A 2 -7.25 26.82 -31.98
N MET A 3 -7.04 27.30 -30.75
CA MET A 3 -6.64 28.68 -30.51
C MET A 3 -5.17 28.90 -30.88
N THR A 4 -4.86 30.01 -31.52
CA THR A 4 -3.46 30.45 -31.67
C THR A 4 -2.86 30.83 -30.31
N GLN A 5 -1.54 30.90 -30.21
CA GLN A 5 -0.84 31.33 -29.00
C GLN A 5 -1.36 32.69 -28.49
N GLU A 6 -1.46 33.67 -29.39
CA GLU A 6 -1.94 35.03 -29.02
C GLU A 6 -3.37 35.02 -28.52
N GLN A 7 -4.27 34.26 -29.18
CA GLN A 7 -5.67 34.11 -28.74
C GLN A 7 -5.76 33.47 -27.35
N ALA A 8 -4.91 32.47 -27.06
CA ALA A 8 -4.92 31.80 -25.78
C ALA A 8 -4.42 32.71 -24.64
N PHE A 9 -3.36 33.51 -24.86
CA PHE A 9 -2.90 34.49 -23.89
C PHE A 9 -3.89 35.62 -23.71
N LEU A 10 -4.50 36.15 -24.78
CA LEU A 10 -5.55 37.18 -24.68
C LEU A 10 -6.75 36.70 -23.86
N LYS A 11 -7.18 35.45 -24.06
CA LYS A 11 -8.24 34.83 -23.25
C LYS A 11 -7.86 34.77 -21.76
N ALA A 12 -6.62 34.36 -21.43
CA ALA A 12 -6.16 34.32 -20.05
C ALA A 12 -6.11 35.71 -19.40
N GLN A 13 -5.66 36.75 -20.15
CA GLN A 13 -5.67 38.14 -19.69
C GLN A 13 -7.09 38.64 -19.43
N THR A 14 -8.03 38.36 -20.33
CA THR A 14 -9.43 38.71 -20.11
C THR A 14 -9.99 38.07 -18.86
N GLN A 15 -9.76 36.76 -18.67
CA GLN A 15 -10.21 36.03 -17.47
C GLN A 15 -9.58 36.55 -16.18
N LEU A 16 -8.31 36.96 -16.20
CA LEU A 16 -7.66 37.62 -15.06
C LEU A 16 -8.32 38.96 -14.73
N THR A 17 -8.63 39.77 -15.76
CA THR A 17 -9.35 41.03 -15.63
C THR A 17 -10.73 40.83 -15.03
N ASP A 18 -11.48 39.82 -15.53
CA ASP A 18 -12.81 39.47 -15.03
C ASP A 18 -12.77 39.00 -13.56
N LEU A 19 -11.73 38.23 -13.19
CA LEU A 19 -11.51 37.75 -11.84
C LEU A 19 -11.27 38.94 -10.87
N ILE A 20 -10.45 39.92 -11.27
CA ILE A 20 -10.22 41.14 -10.50
C ILE A 20 -11.52 41.97 -10.40
N ALA A 21 -12.27 42.08 -11.50
CA ALA A 21 -13.54 42.79 -11.52
C ALA A 21 -14.57 42.17 -10.58
N PHE A 22 -14.66 40.80 -10.55
CA PHE A 22 -15.51 40.06 -9.62
C PHE A 22 -15.18 40.41 -8.14
N VAL A 23 -13.91 40.41 -7.75
CA VAL A 23 -13.51 40.70 -6.38
C VAL A 23 -13.81 42.19 -6.03
N ARG A 24 -13.65 43.12 -6.98
CA ARG A 24 -13.96 44.54 -6.78
C ARG A 24 -15.47 44.81 -6.66
N ALA A 25 -16.29 44.07 -7.38
CA ALA A 25 -17.75 44.23 -7.34
C ALA A 25 -18.39 43.57 -6.08
N ALA A 26 -17.77 42.51 -5.54
CA ALA A 26 -18.30 41.70 -4.46
C ALA A 26 -18.80 42.49 -3.21
N PRO A 27 -18.09 43.55 -2.73
CA PRO A 27 -18.60 44.37 -1.61
C PRO A 27 -19.89 45.10 -1.93
N GLY A 28 -20.01 45.67 -3.15
CA GLY A 28 -21.21 46.37 -3.61
C GLY A 28 -22.41 45.45 -3.83
N GLU A 29 -22.16 44.20 -4.15
CA GLU A 29 -23.17 43.14 -4.30
C GLU A 29 -23.53 42.46 -2.97
N GLY A 30 -22.87 42.84 -1.87
CA GLY A 30 -23.12 42.26 -0.55
C GLY A 30 -22.73 40.80 -0.44
N LEU A 31 -21.77 40.32 -1.24
CA LEU A 31 -21.32 38.92 -1.21
C LEU A 31 -20.58 38.61 0.09
N ARG A 32 -20.92 37.46 0.72
CA ARG A 32 -20.19 36.99 1.87
C ARG A 32 -18.84 36.40 1.44
N LEU A 33 -17.89 36.35 2.37
CA LEU A 33 -16.54 35.86 2.09
C LEU A 33 -16.51 34.45 1.51
N ASP A 34 -17.37 33.54 2.01
CA ASP A 34 -17.47 32.17 1.49
C ASP A 34 -17.95 32.12 0.01
N GLN A 35 -18.79 33.07 -0.39
CA GLN A 35 -19.26 33.19 -1.79
C GLN A 35 -18.15 33.75 -2.70
N VAL A 36 -17.39 34.73 -2.18
CA VAL A 36 -16.23 35.26 -2.89
C VAL A 36 -15.14 34.20 -3.05
N GLU A 37 -14.83 33.46 -1.99
CA GLU A 37 -13.83 32.37 -2.01
C GLU A 37 -14.20 31.31 -3.04
N ARG A 38 -15.44 30.84 -3.05
CA ARG A 38 -15.94 29.88 -4.06
C ARG A 38 -15.83 30.41 -5.47
N GLY A 39 -16.31 31.62 -5.69
CA GLY A 39 -16.26 32.26 -7.00
C GLY A 39 -14.84 32.52 -7.50
N LEU A 40 -13.89 32.81 -6.61
CA LEU A 40 -12.47 32.92 -6.91
C LEU A 40 -11.92 31.56 -7.34
N PHE A 41 -12.16 30.50 -6.56
CA PHE A 41 -11.63 29.17 -6.82
C PHE A 41 -12.07 28.65 -8.20
N GLU A 42 -13.35 28.77 -8.55
CA GLU A 42 -13.89 28.36 -9.84
C GLU A 42 -13.23 29.12 -11.01
N ARG A 43 -13.05 30.44 -10.87
CA ARG A 43 -12.40 31.28 -11.89
C ARG A 43 -10.91 31.00 -12.02
N LEU A 44 -10.23 30.68 -10.90
CA LEU A 44 -8.82 30.29 -10.92
C LEU A 44 -8.60 28.98 -11.65
N LEU A 45 -9.49 27.99 -11.52
CA LEU A 45 -9.42 26.77 -12.31
C LEU A 45 -9.57 27.03 -13.81
N GLN A 46 -10.49 27.90 -14.20
CA GLN A 46 -10.69 28.30 -15.60
C GLN A 46 -9.46 29.08 -16.16
N LEU A 47 -8.93 30.00 -15.38
CA LEU A 47 -7.71 30.74 -15.73
C LEU A 47 -6.52 29.78 -15.87
N GLY A 48 -6.37 28.83 -14.95
CA GLY A 48 -5.34 27.80 -15.00
C GLY A 48 -5.42 26.95 -16.28
N LEU A 49 -6.62 26.55 -16.70
CA LEU A 49 -6.80 25.83 -17.96
C LEU A 49 -6.39 26.67 -19.16
N SER A 50 -6.76 27.99 -19.19
CA SER A 50 -6.42 28.87 -20.31
C SER A 50 -4.90 29.13 -20.37
N LEU A 51 -4.24 29.32 -19.23
CA LEU A 51 -2.78 29.47 -19.17
C LEU A 51 -2.04 28.18 -19.62
N LEU A 52 -2.53 27.01 -19.18
CA LEU A 52 -1.97 25.73 -19.63
C LEU A 52 -2.17 25.53 -21.15
N THR A 53 -3.32 25.91 -21.68
CA THR A 53 -3.60 25.89 -23.12
C THR A 53 -2.66 26.85 -23.88
N ALA A 54 -2.42 28.06 -23.33
CA ALA A 54 -1.51 29.03 -23.91
C ALA A 54 -0.06 28.51 -23.94
N HIS A 55 0.38 27.85 -22.83
CA HIS A 55 1.68 27.22 -22.77
C HIS A 55 1.85 26.15 -23.86
N VAL A 56 0.87 25.25 -24.03
CA VAL A 56 0.90 24.23 -25.09
C VAL A 56 0.93 24.89 -26.47
N ALA A 57 0.08 25.88 -26.71
CA ALA A 57 0.04 26.61 -27.98
C ALA A 57 1.36 27.33 -28.33
N ALA A 58 2.10 27.78 -27.31
CA ALA A 58 3.43 28.41 -27.50
C ALA A 58 4.50 27.45 -28.08
N HIS A 59 4.30 26.15 -27.91
CA HIS A 59 5.19 25.13 -28.49
C HIS A 59 4.87 24.78 -29.94
N GLY A 60 3.81 25.35 -30.52
CA GLY A 60 3.30 24.99 -31.84
C GLY A 60 2.75 23.56 -31.89
N ASP A 61 2.71 22.97 -33.06
CA ASP A 61 2.26 21.58 -33.27
C ASP A 61 3.39 20.54 -33.25
N GLY A 62 4.61 20.97 -33.03
CA GLY A 62 5.80 20.10 -33.00
C GLY A 62 6.30 19.64 -34.39
N ASP A 63 5.91 20.35 -35.45
CA ASP A 63 6.42 20.12 -36.77
C ASP A 63 7.93 20.41 -36.82
N VAL A 64 8.73 19.42 -37.24
CA VAL A 64 10.18 19.51 -37.38
C VAL A 64 10.64 19.27 -38.82
N GLY A 65 9.72 19.37 -39.82
CA GLY A 65 9.94 19.16 -41.22
C GLY A 65 9.48 17.80 -41.73
N ASP A 66 9.96 17.37 -42.91
CA ASP A 66 9.46 16.18 -43.58
C ASP A 66 9.84 14.86 -42.88
N THR A 67 10.86 14.89 -42.03
CA THR A 67 11.33 13.73 -41.26
C THR A 67 11.71 14.12 -39.85
N ALA A 68 11.50 13.19 -38.90
CA ALA A 68 11.92 13.31 -37.50
C ALA A 68 12.64 12.04 -37.06
N THR A 69 13.75 12.18 -36.34
CA THR A 69 14.45 11.05 -35.71
C THR A 69 13.83 10.77 -34.34
N ALA A 70 13.39 9.54 -34.13
CA ALA A 70 12.84 9.08 -32.84
C ALA A 70 13.94 8.54 -31.91
N PRO A 71 13.64 8.27 -30.64
CA PRO A 71 14.60 7.74 -29.66
C PRO A 71 15.21 6.38 -30.04
N ASP A 72 14.56 5.60 -30.89
CA ASP A 72 15.09 4.35 -31.46
C ASP A 72 16.18 4.55 -32.54
N GLY A 73 16.53 5.81 -32.85
CA GLY A 73 17.49 6.18 -33.88
C GLY A 73 16.92 6.13 -35.28
N LEU A 74 15.69 5.75 -35.51
CA LEU A 74 15.07 5.67 -36.82
C LEU A 74 14.47 7.02 -37.24
N ALA A 75 14.58 7.33 -38.53
CA ALA A 75 13.96 8.50 -39.13
C ALA A 75 12.56 8.14 -39.68
N TYR A 76 11.56 8.84 -39.23
CA TYR A 76 10.18 8.68 -39.65
C TYR A 76 9.71 9.87 -40.49
N ARG A 77 8.85 9.61 -41.48
CA ARG A 77 8.26 10.66 -42.29
C ARG A 77 7.07 11.31 -41.63
N LYS A 78 6.89 12.61 -41.87
CA LYS A 78 5.71 13.35 -41.42
C LYS A 78 4.45 12.75 -42.04
N LEU A 79 3.41 12.52 -41.21
CA LEU A 79 2.10 12.10 -41.68
C LEU A 79 1.30 13.30 -42.20
N PRO A 80 0.41 13.10 -43.20
CA PRO A 80 -0.24 14.22 -43.90
C PRO A 80 -1.09 15.10 -42.97
N ASP A 81 -1.80 14.47 -42.06
CA ASP A 81 -2.73 15.14 -41.15
C ASP A 81 -2.18 15.25 -39.75
N PRO A 82 -2.36 16.40 -39.06
CA PRO A 82 -2.06 16.49 -37.64
C PRO A 82 -3.01 15.66 -36.81
N HIS A 83 -2.51 15.12 -35.68
CA HIS A 83 -3.26 14.25 -34.78
C HIS A 83 -3.59 14.95 -33.48
N ASP A 84 -4.87 14.99 -33.13
CA ASP A 84 -5.35 15.55 -31.88
C ASP A 84 -5.22 14.52 -30.75
N ARG A 85 -4.76 14.99 -29.59
CA ARG A 85 -4.65 14.22 -28.35
C ARG A 85 -5.40 14.94 -27.22
N THR A 86 -6.26 14.21 -26.54
CA THR A 86 -6.85 14.70 -25.29
C THR A 86 -5.84 14.62 -24.16
N TYR A 87 -5.69 15.70 -23.42
CA TYR A 87 -4.90 15.78 -22.18
C TYR A 87 -5.79 16.28 -21.05
N ARG A 88 -5.90 15.51 -19.99
CA ARG A 88 -6.73 15.82 -18.83
C ARG A 88 -5.87 16.28 -17.67
N SER A 89 -5.91 17.60 -17.43
CA SER A 89 -5.18 18.21 -16.30
C SER A 89 -6.11 18.38 -15.09
N VAL A 90 -5.55 18.80 -13.96
CA VAL A 90 -6.31 19.20 -12.76
C VAL A 90 -7.22 20.41 -13.01
N PHE A 91 -6.93 21.20 -14.04
CA PHE A 91 -7.73 22.36 -14.46
C PHE A 91 -8.85 22.00 -15.46
N GLY A 92 -8.84 20.79 -15.99
CA GLY A 92 -9.79 20.34 -17.01
C GLY A 92 -9.12 19.73 -18.24
N PRO A 93 -9.95 19.27 -19.21
CA PRO A 93 -9.43 18.68 -20.44
C PRO A 93 -9.01 19.76 -21.44
N LEU A 94 -7.93 19.51 -22.15
CA LEU A 94 -7.52 20.28 -23.31
C LEU A 94 -7.15 19.35 -24.47
N THR A 95 -7.21 19.85 -25.69
CA THR A 95 -6.82 19.12 -26.89
C THR A 95 -5.47 19.66 -27.39
N ILE A 96 -4.50 18.76 -27.56
CA ILE A 96 -3.16 19.05 -28.09
C ILE A 96 -3.12 18.59 -29.55
N ARG A 97 -2.99 19.51 -30.48
CA ARG A 97 -2.81 19.22 -31.88
C ARG A 97 -1.33 19.02 -32.19
N ARG A 98 -0.98 17.95 -32.88
CA ARG A 98 0.40 17.51 -32.99
C ARG A 98 0.72 17.04 -34.41
N ALA A 99 1.89 17.43 -34.91
CA ALA A 99 2.50 16.76 -36.06
C ALA A 99 2.96 15.36 -35.61
N ALA A 100 2.61 14.36 -36.41
CA ALA A 100 2.94 12.96 -36.11
C ALA A 100 3.81 12.39 -37.23
N TYR A 101 4.69 11.47 -36.89
CA TYR A 101 5.65 10.84 -37.78
C TYR A 101 5.48 9.33 -37.75
N GLY A 102 5.63 8.69 -38.92
CA GLY A 102 5.45 7.25 -39.08
C GLY A 102 6.04 6.74 -40.41
N THR A 103 5.84 5.44 -40.68
CA THR A 103 6.35 4.80 -41.90
C THR A 103 5.51 5.05 -43.12
N ARG A 104 4.15 5.10 -42.95
CA ARG A 104 3.16 5.37 -44.01
C ARG A 104 1.91 6.01 -43.42
N ALA A 105 1.15 6.71 -44.27
CA ALA A 105 -0.20 7.17 -43.95
C ALA A 105 -1.11 5.98 -43.58
N GLY A 106 -1.97 6.18 -42.55
CA GLY A 106 -2.90 5.15 -42.04
C GLY A 106 -2.27 4.07 -41.16
N GLN A 107 -0.97 4.12 -40.85
CA GLN A 107 -0.31 3.25 -39.89
C GLN A 107 -0.19 3.85 -38.51
N LYS A 108 0.24 3.03 -37.54
CA LYS A 108 0.52 3.45 -36.18
C LYS A 108 1.50 4.63 -36.17
N ILE A 109 1.16 5.69 -35.44
CA ILE A 109 2.07 6.80 -35.14
C ILE A 109 3.33 6.21 -34.45
N ALA A 110 4.50 6.48 -34.99
CA ALA A 110 5.77 6.03 -34.43
C ALA A 110 6.37 7.07 -33.48
N TRP A 111 6.33 8.35 -33.89
CA TRP A 111 6.94 9.42 -33.10
C TRP A 111 6.13 10.73 -33.15
N VAL A 112 6.12 11.45 -32.03
CA VAL A 112 5.50 12.78 -31.91
C VAL A 112 6.47 13.69 -31.14
N PRO A 113 7.22 14.58 -31.82
CA PRO A 113 8.22 15.43 -31.18
C PRO A 113 7.64 16.35 -30.08
N LEU A 114 6.40 16.81 -30.25
CA LEU A 114 5.74 17.67 -29.27
C LEU A 114 5.49 16.94 -27.94
N ASP A 115 5.11 15.65 -27.99
CA ASP A 115 4.88 14.86 -26.78
C ASP A 115 6.16 14.77 -25.93
N ALA A 116 7.30 14.56 -26.57
CA ALA A 116 8.60 14.53 -25.90
C ALA A 116 8.99 15.91 -25.34
N ARG A 117 8.78 16.98 -26.12
CA ARG A 117 9.08 18.36 -25.69
C ARG A 117 8.26 18.79 -24.49
N LEU A 118 6.99 18.39 -24.42
CA LEU A 118 6.08 18.67 -23.33
C LEU A 118 6.18 17.66 -22.19
N GLY A 119 6.94 16.56 -22.35
CA GLY A 119 7.05 15.50 -21.36
C GLY A 119 5.69 14.88 -21.02
N LEU A 120 4.87 14.57 -22.03
CA LEU A 120 3.51 14.05 -21.79
C LEU A 120 3.56 12.62 -21.28
N PRO A 121 2.66 12.21 -20.36
CA PRO A 121 2.52 10.81 -19.97
C PRO A 121 2.03 9.95 -21.12
N GLN A 122 2.18 8.64 -21.06
CA GLN A 122 1.67 7.72 -22.08
C GLN A 122 0.15 7.83 -22.26
N GLY A 123 -0.59 7.97 -21.14
CA GLY A 123 -2.06 8.10 -21.12
C GLY A 123 -2.55 9.55 -21.27
N GLU A 124 -3.87 9.73 -21.18
CA GLU A 124 -4.52 11.04 -21.28
C GLU A 124 -4.47 11.88 -19.99
N PHE A 125 -4.24 11.27 -18.83
CA PHE A 125 -4.26 11.94 -17.53
C PHE A 125 -2.90 12.53 -17.19
N SER A 126 -2.84 13.83 -16.84
CA SER A 126 -1.61 14.48 -16.38
C SER A 126 -1.02 13.78 -15.13
N TYR A 127 0.30 13.86 -14.94
CA TYR A 127 0.94 13.29 -13.76
C TYR A 127 0.35 13.82 -12.45
N LEU A 128 0.05 15.12 -12.38
CA LEU A 128 -0.58 15.73 -11.20
C LEU A 128 -2.00 15.20 -10.97
N LEU A 129 -2.80 15.04 -12.03
CA LEU A 129 -4.14 14.47 -11.90
C LEU A 129 -4.10 12.99 -11.52
N GLN A 130 -3.12 12.23 -12.01
CA GLN A 130 -2.87 10.84 -11.56
C GLN A 130 -2.52 10.80 -10.07
N ASP A 131 -1.61 11.66 -9.62
CA ASP A 131 -1.23 11.75 -8.20
C ASP A 131 -2.45 12.00 -7.30
N TRP A 132 -3.21 13.06 -7.55
CA TRP A 132 -4.36 13.40 -6.73
C TRP A 132 -5.46 12.34 -6.80
N SER A 133 -5.73 11.80 -7.99
CA SER A 133 -6.69 10.72 -8.16
C SER A 133 -6.35 9.50 -7.32
N LEU A 134 -5.09 9.08 -7.34
CA LEU A 134 -4.62 7.93 -6.58
C LEU A 134 -4.64 8.19 -5.07
N ARG A 135 -4.23 9.38 -4.59
CA ARG A 135 -4.32 9.74 -3.17
C ARG A 135 -5.74 9.64 -2.62
N PHE A 136 -6.74 10.07 -3.38
CA PHE A 136 -8.15 9.89 -2.98
C PHE A 136 -8.54 8.41 -3.00
N CYS A 137 -8.16 7.66 -4.03
CA CYS A 137 -8.47 6.23 -4.15
C CYS A 137 -7.75 5.35 -3.11
N LEU A 138 -6.62 5.79 -2.56
CA LEU A 138 -5.91 5.10 -1.48
C LEU A 138 -6.66 5.18 -0.14
N ARG A 139 -7.42 6.24 0.09
CA ARG A 139 -8.12 6.50 1.35
C ARG A 139 -9.54 5.90 1.39
N GLY A 140 -10.23 5.88 0.24
CA GLY A 140 -11.61 5.44 0.14
C GLY A 140 -11.88 4.59 -1.11
N ALA A 141 -13.14 4.25 -1.34
CA ALA A 141 -13.57 3.54 -2.53
C ALA A 141 -13.27 4.36 -3.80
N PHE A 142 -13.07 3.69 -4.94
CA PHE A 142 -12.85 4.40 -6.22
C PHE A 142 -14.00 5.37 -6.56
N ALA A 143 -15.24 5.03 -6.18
CA ALA A 143 -16.38 5.92 -6.37
C ALA A 143 -16.30 7.16 -5.46
N GLU A 144 -15.80 7.02 -4.24
CA GLU A 144 -15.57 8.15 -3.30
C GLU A 144 -14.43 9.02 -3.82
N GLY A 145 -13.31 8.42 -4.27
CA GLY A 145 -12.21 9.16 -4.88
C GLY A 145 -12.65 9.96 -6.11
N ARG A 146 -13.51 9.37 -6.95
CA ARG A 146 -14.14 10.10 -8.06
C ARG A 146 -15.01 11.25 -7.55
N GLY A 147 -15.83 11.02 -6.52
CA GLY A 147 -16.65 12.06 -5.90
C GLY A 147 -15.82 13.23 -5.39
N SER A 148 -14.70 12.97 -4.74
CA SER A 148 -13.78 14.01 -4.26
C SER A 148 -13.18 14.83 -5.40
N LEU A 149 -12.80 14.19 -6.52
CA LEU A 149 -12.31 14.90 -7.71
C LEU A 149 -13.39 15.77 -8.34
N GLU A 150 -14.62 15.27 -8.37
CA GLU A 150 -15.76 16.01 -8.89
C GLU A 150 -16.10 17.23 -8.01
N GLU A 151 -16.15 17.05 -6.70
CA GLU A 151 -16.48 18.09 -5.74
C GLU A 151 -15.43 19.21 -5.71
N LEU A 152 -14.15 18.85 -5.77
CA LEU A 152 -13.04 19.81 -5.68
C LEU A 152 -12.68 20.45 -7.02
N LEU A 153 -12.70 19.68 -8.11
CA LEU A 153 -12.14 20.11 -9.40
C LEU A 153 -13.17 20.10 -10.55
N GLY A 154 -14.41 19.64 -10.30
CA GLY A 154 -15.40 19.43 -11.34
C GLY A 154 -15.08 18.31 -12.32
N LEU A 155 -14.11 17.42 -12.00
CA LEU A 155 -13.61 16.37 -12.88
C LEU A 155 -14.29 15.03 -12.57
N ARG A 156 -14.75 14.32 -13.60
CA ARG A 156 -15.45 13.03 -13.49
C ARG A 156 -14.75 11.90 -14.24
N PRO A 157 -13.56 11.45 -13.84
CA PRO A 157 -12.99 10.23 -14.42
C PRO A 157 -13.89 9.04 -14.16
N SER A 158 -13.92 8.04 -15.04
CA SER A 158 -14.68 6.82 -14.76
C SER A 158 -14.01 6.01 -13.66
N VAL A 159 -14.79 5.27 -12.86
CA VAL A 159 -14.24 4.31 -11.88
C VAL A 159 -13.27 3.33 -12.55
N ARG A 160 -13.61 2.87 -13.76
CA ARG A 160 -12.75 2.00 -14.56
C ARG A 160 -11.41 2.65 -14.92
N SER A 161 -11.41 3.96 -15.24
CA SER A 161 -10.17 4.69 -15.50
C SER A 161 -9.29 4.77 -14.25
N LEU A 162 -9.89 5.01 -13.08
CA LEU A 162 -9.16 5.04 -11.80
C LEU A 162 -8.60 3.67 -11.42
N GLU A 163 -9.36 2.60 -11.62
CA GLU A 163 -8.88 1.22 -11.42
C GLU A 163 -7.73 0.87 -12.37
N HIS A 164 -7.82 1.29 -13.63
CA HIS A 164 -6.77 1.06 -14.62
C HIS A 164 -5.51 1.86 -14.29
N MET A 165 -5.66 3.13 -13.95
CA MET A 165 -4.58 4.01 -13.49
C MET A 165 -3.86 3.43 -12.28
N SER A 166 -4.60 2.94 -11.27
CA SER A 166 -4.01 2.32 -10.08
C SER A 166 -3.14 1.11 -10.44
N ARG A 167 -3.58 0.26 -11.37
CA ARG A 167 -2.80 -0.90 -11.81
C ARG A 167 -1.56 -0.50 -12.59
N ALA A 168 -1.70 0.40 -13.55
CA ALA A 168 -0.57 0.86 -14.36
C ALA A 168 0.52 1.55 -13.52
N VAL A 169 0.10 2.42 -12.58
CA VAL A 169 1.06 3.12 -11.70
C VAL A 169 1.74 2.15 -10.72
N ALA A 170 1.02 1.14 -10.21
CA ALA A 170 1.57 0.16 -9.28
C ALA A 170 2.66 -0.73 -9.89
N GLU A 171 2.73 -0.86 -11.22
CA GLU A 171 3.75 -1.67 -11.91
C GLU A 171 5.19 -1.18 -11.61
N ALA A 172 5.36 0.11 -11.33
CA ALA A 172 6.66 0.68 -11.01
C ALA A 172 7.09 0.52 -9.53
N VAL A 173 6.17 0.07 -8.64
CA VAL A 173 6.46 0.00 -7.20
C VAL A 173 7.58 -0.99 -6.87
N PRO A 174 7.64 -2.22 -7.41
CA PRO A 174 8.73 -3.14 -7.07
C PRO A 174 10.12 -2.57 -7.42
N ALA A 175 10.29 -2.04 -8.62
CA ALA A 175 11.57 -1.46 -9.06
C ALA A 175 11.96 -0.21 -8.23
N PHE A 176 10.98 0.58 -7.81
CA PHE A 176 11.22 1.69 -6.89
C PHE A 176 11.67 1.19 -5.52
N ALA A 177 11.03 0.18 -4.97
CA ALA A 177 11.38 -0.40 -3.67
C ALA A 177 12.83 -0.92 -3.66
N ASP A 178 13.27 -1.54 -4.75
CA ASP A 178 14.66 -2.03 -4.92
C ASP A 178 15.67 -0.87 -5.01
N SER A 179 15.25 0.30 -5.55
CA SER A 179 16.13 1.48 -5.68
C SER A 179 16.26 2.32 -4.40
N ARG A 180 15.52 1.98 -3.36
CA ARG A 180 15.44 2.75 -2.13
C ARG A 180 16.77 2.76 -1.37
N PRO A 181 17.24 3.91 -0.86
CA PRO A 181 18.47 3.98 -0.08
C PRO A 181 18.35 3.22 1.24
N THR A 182 19.44 2.63 1.70
CA THR A 182 19.54 2.06 3.05
C THR A 182 19.61 3.19 4.08
N PRO A 183 18.87 3.11 5.19
CA PRO A 183 18.98 4.09 6.26
C PRO A 183 20.43 4.20 6.78
N PRO A 184 20.88 5.40 7.17
CA PRO A 184 22.21 5.57 7.76
C PRO A 184 22.33 4.75 9.05
N PRO A 185 23.42 3.98 9.26
CA PRO A 185 23.58 3.15 10.46
C PRO A 185 23.48 3.92 11.78
N ALA A 186 23.90 5.19 11.79
CA ALA A 186 23.84 6.06 12.98
C ALA A 186 22.40 6.44 13.40
N GLU A 187 21.43 6.31 12.50
CA GLU A 187 20.02 6.62 12.76
C GLU A 187 19.20 5.38 13.12
N GLU A 188 19.82 4.20 13.11
CA GLU A 188 19.18 2.94 13.41
C GLU A 188 19.37 2.51 14.86
N GLY A 189 18.36 1.80 15.40
CA GLY A 189 18.45 1.13 16.68
C GLY A 189 19.32 -0.15 16.63
N GLU A 190 19.65 -0.67 17.79
CA GLU A 190 20.51 -1.86 17.95
C GLU A 190 19.83 -3.17 17.56
N LEU A 191 18.50 -3.25 17.75
CA LEU A 191 17.69 -4.41 17.39
C LEU A 191 17.05 -4.18 16.03
N LEU A 192 17.15 -5.18 15.14
CA LEU A 192 16.34 -5.24 13.93
C LEU A 192 15.13 -6.14 14.20
N VAL A 193 13.94 -5.59 14.03
CA VAL A 193 12.69 -6.31 14.25
C VAL A 193 11.99 -6.55 12.92
N LEU A 194 11.65 -7.81 12.66
CA LEU A 194 10.91 -8.27 11.50
C LEU A 194 9.58 -8.85 11.96
N THR A 195 8.50 -8.51 11.28
CA THR A 195 7.17 -9.03 11.61
C THR A 195 6.45 -9.49 10.36
N ALA A 196 5.59 -10.49 10.48
CA ALA A 196 4.71 -10.93 9.41
C ALA A 196 3.35 -11.37 9.98
N ASP A 197 2.28 -11.04 9.25
CA ASP A 197 0.91 -11.45 9.56
C ASP A 197 0.11 -11.62 8.25
N GLY A 198 -0.99 -12.34 8.31
CA GLY A 198 -1.86 -12.60 7.18
C GLY A 198 -3.25 -12.01 7.36
N LYS A 199 -3.73 -11.26 6.34
CA LYS A 199 -5.09 -10.69 6.35
C LYS A 199 -5.88 -11.08 5.11
N GLY A 200 -7.10 -11.58 5.31
CA GLY A 200 -7.95 -12.03 4.21
C GLY A 200 -8.60 -10.88 3.46
N VAL A 201 -8.37 -10.78 2.16
CA VAL A 201 -8.99 -9.81 1.23
C VAL A 201 -10.22 -10.44 0.56
N PRO A 202 -11.39 -9.76 0.55
CA PRO A 202 -12.58 -10.27 -0.13
C PRO A 202 -12.40 -10.27 -1.65
N MET A 203 -12.52 -11.43 -2.30
CA MET A 203 -12.27 -11.59 -3.72
C MET A 203 -13.56 -11.59 -4.54
N ARG A 204 -13.48 -11.11 -5.77
CA ARG A 204 -14.52 -11.32 -6.78
C ARG A 204 -14.60 -12.82 -7.11
N ARG A 205 -15.81 -13.33 -7.25
CA ARG A 205 -15.98 -14.68 -7.81
C ARG A 205 -15.70 -14.62 -9.31
N PRO A 206 -15.00 -15.60 -9.88
CA PRO A 206 -14.97 -15.77 -11.33
C PRO A 206 -16.42 -15.89 -11.85
N PRO A 207 -16.71 -15.47 -13.09
CA PRO A 207 -17.98 -15.75 -13.72
C PRO A 207 -18.26 -17.25 -13.58
N ALA A 208 -19.45 -17.60 -13.10
CA ALA A 208 -19.84 -19.00 -13.06
C ALA A 208 -20.12 -19.46 -14.51
N ASP A 209 -19.46 -20.54 -14.93
CA ASP A 209 -19.82 -21.20 -16.18
C ASP A 209 -21.23 -21.82 -16.03
N GLY A 210 -22.25 -21.10 -16.44
CA GLY A 210 -23.66 -21.52 -16.43
C GLY A 210 -24.52 -20.94 -15.30
N PRO A 211 -25.83 -21.12 -15.36
CA PRO A 211 -26.79 -20.62 -14.37
C PRO A 211 -26.57 -21.29 -13.01
N ARG A 212 -26.62 -20.48 -11.93
CA ARG A 212 -26.46 -21.00 -10.56
C ARG A 212 -27.57 -22.02 -10.27
N ARG A 213 -27.19 -23.27 -10.02
CA ARG A 213 -28.15 -24.35 -9.70
C ARG A 213 -28.83 -24.21 -8.34
N HIS A 214 -28.25 -23.46 -7.38
CA HIS A 214 -28.81 -23.25 -6.04
C HIS A 214 -28.66 -21.80 -5.57
N PRO A 215 -29.77 -21.07 -5.39
CA PRO A 215 -29.75 -19.69 -4.88
C PRO A 215 -29.47 -19.61 -3.37
N ARG A 216 -29.65 -20.69 -2.61
CA ARG A 216 -29.44 -20.74 -1.16
C ARG A 216 -28.10 -21.37 -0.82
N ARG A 217 -27.39 -20.75 0.15
CA ARG A 217 -26.12 -21.26 0.67
C ARG A 217 -26.38 -22.38 1.68
N HIS A 218 -25.49 -23.37 1.71
CA HIS A 218 -25.49 -24.38 2.78
C HIS A 218 -24.97 -23.75 4.09
N LYS A 219 -25.42 -24.31 5.22
CA LYS A 219 -24.96 -23.90 6.56
C LYS A 219 -23.42 -24.04 6.65
N GLY A 220 -22.72 -22.92 6.90
CA GLY A 220 -21.25 -22.89 6.94
C GLY A 220 -20.56 -22.43 5.64
N GLU A 221 -21.29 -22.30 4.53
CA GLU A 221 -20.74 -21.76 3.28
C GLU A 221 -20.57 -20.24 3.39
N LYS A 222 -19.30 -19.76 3.39
CA LYS A 222 -19.01 -18.33 3.46
C LYS A 222 -19.44 -17.60 2.20
N ALA A 223 -20.03 -16.42 2.36
CA ALA A 223 -20.54 -15.60 1.26
C ALA A 223 -19.48 -15.27 0.22
N ASN A 224 -18.26 -15.05 0.66
CA ASN A 224 -17.14 -14.57 -0.13
C ASN A 224 -15.90 -15.43 0.18
N LYS A 225 -15.21 -15.84 -0.87
CA LYS A 225 -13.88 -16.39 -0.73
C LYS A 225 -12.93 -15.23 -0.43
N LYS A 226 -12.25 -15.26 0.72
CA LYS A 226 -11.12 -14.37 1.00
C LYS A 226 -9.84 -15.03 0.51
N GLN A 227 -8.91 -14.24 0.02
CA GLN A 227 -7.54 -14.65 -0.27
C GLN A 227 -6.62 -13.90 0.66
N MET A 228 -5.61 -14.58 1.20
CA MET A 228 -4.67 -13.95 2.13
C MET A 228 -3.75 -12.98 1.41
N ALA A 229 -3.67 -11.78 1.96
CA ALA A 229 -2.59 -10.85 1.76
C ALA A 229 -1.66 -10.98 2.97
N TYR A 230 -0.40 -11.25 2.72
CA TYR A 230 0.64 -11.30 3.76
C TYR A 230 1.27 -9.92 3.86
N VAL A 231 1.36 -9.43 5.09
CA VAL A 231 1.89 -8.10 5.42
C VAL A 231 3.07 -8.28 6.34
N GLY A 232 4.19 -7.66 6.04
CA GLY A 232 5.37 -7.67 6.88
C GLY A 232 5.87 -6.26 7.16
N ALA A 233 6.60 -6.11 8.26
CA ALA A 233 7.28 -4.88 8.57
C ALA A 233 8.69 -5.15 9.09
N ALA A 234 9.60 -4.22 8.78
CA ALA A 234 10.93 -4.14 9.38
C ALA A 234 11.12 -2.77 10.01
N TYR A 235 11.74 -2.73 11.17
CA TYR A 235 12.14 -1.50 11.85
C TYR A 235 13.31 -1.78 12.79
N THR A 236 14.04 -0.76 13.18
CA THR A 236 15.00 -0.90 14.28
C THR A 236 14.51 -0.19 15.53
N ILE A 237 14.97 -0.65 16.68
CA ILE A 237 14.61 -0.11 17.98
C ILE A 237 15.73 -0.34 18.99
N ALA A 238 15.86 0.55 19.98
CA ALA A 238 16.77 0.33 21.10
C ALA A 238 16.22 -0.78 22.03
N PRO A 239 17.07 -1.62 22.65
CA PRO A 239 16.65 -2.57 23.64
C PRO A 239 15.95 -1.89 24.83
N PHE A 240 14.90 -2.53 25.36
CA PHE A 240 14.17 -2.01 26.52
C PHE A 240 13.84 -3.13 27.49
N ALA A 241 14.76 -3.35 28.45
CA ALA A 241 14.61 -4.40 29.46
C ALA A 241 13.39 -4.14 30.36
N ARG A 242 12.58 -5.19 30.61
CA ARG A 242 11.34 -5.14 31.37
C ARG A 242 11.19 -6.40 32.21
N THR A 243 10.29 -6.33 33.19
CA THR A 243 9.83 -7.48 33.97
C THR A 243 8.40 -7.86 33.62
N ALA A 244 7.95 -9.02 34.09
CA ALA A 244 6.55 -9.42 33.96
C ALA A 244 5.61 -8.38 34.59
N ASP A 245 5.98 -7.78 35.72
CA ASP A 245 5.19 -6.74 36.39
C ASP A 245 5.03 -5.48 35.54
N HIS A 246 6.11 -5.03 34.88
CA HIS A 246 6.07 -3.91 33.97
C HIS A 246 5.06 -4.16 32.82
N VAL A 247 5.07 -5.34 32.22
CA VAL A 247 4.15 -5.69 31.14
C VAL A 247 2.70 -5.75 31.63
N LEU A 248 2.45 -6.33 32.81
CA LEU A 248 1.11 -6.39 33.39
C LEU A 248 0.59 -5.00 33.78
N GLN A 249 1.46 -4.13 34.31
CA GLN A 249 1.10 -2.74 34.62
C GLN A 249 0.75 -1.95 33.34
N GLU A 250 1.48 -2.17 32.25
CA GLU A 250 1.17 -1.55 30.95
C GLU A 250 -0.15 -2.00 30.36
N LEU A 251 -0.56 -3.26 30.55
CA LEU A 251 -1.80 -3.82 30.01
C LEU A 251 -3.04 -3.51 30.87
N TYR A 252 -2.89 -3.47 32.19
CA TYR A 252 -4.01 -3.40 33.14
C TYR A 252 -3.87 -2.30 34.20
N GLY A 253 -2.72 -1.61 34.26
CA GLY A 253 -2.46 -0.57 35.25
C GLY A 253 -3.13 0.76 34.89
N ALA A 254 -3.39 1.58 35.93
CA ALA A 254 -3.94 2.94 35.79
C ALA A 254 -2.84 4.01 35.59
N GLU A 255 -1.58 3.68 35.80
CA GLU A 255 -0.47 4.61 35.70
C GLU A 255 0.08 4.69 34.27
N ALA A 256 0.57 5.87 33.88
CA ALA A 256 1.19 6.06 32.57
C ALA A 256 2.43 5.13 32.44
N PRO A 257 2.53 4.34 31.35
CA PRO A 257 3.66 3.47 31.13
C PRO A 257 4.97 4.29 30.97
N PRO A 258 6.11 3.71 31.32
CA PRO A 258 7.41 4.36 31.12
C PRO A 258 7.62 4.69 29.63
N THR A 259 8.39 5.73 29.37
CA THR A 259 8.71 6.14 27.98
C THR A 259 9.45 5.00 27.27
N ARG A 260 8.81 4.43 26.25
CA ARG A 260 9.39 3.36 25.44
C ARG A 260 10.21 3.92 24.28
N PRO A 261 11.26 3.23 23.86
CA PRO A 261 11.93 3.52 22.60
C PRO A 261 10.93 3.48 21.46
N LYS A 262 11.08 4.40 20.50
CA LYS A 262 10.26 4.42 19.31
C LYS A 262 10.91 3.63 18.18
N PRO A 263 10.14 2.90 17.37
CA PRO A 263 10.64 2.29 16.15
C PRO A 263 11.24 3.33 15.20
N CYS A 264 12.44 3.06 14.67
CA CYS A 264 13.11 3.87 13.65
C CYS A 264 13.03 3.19 12.30
N HIS A 265 12.95 3.98 11.24
CA HIS A 265 12.99 3.52 9.84
C HIS A 265 12.05 2.34 9.56
N LYS A 266 10.80 2.45 10.06
CA LYS A 266 9.79 1.44 9.81
C LYS A 266 9.44 1.39 8.32
N HIS A 267 9.47 0.18 7.76
CA HIS A 267 9.02 -0.09 6.42
C HIS A 267 8.08 -1.29 6.38
N VAL A 268 7.04 -1.22 5.56
CA VAL A 268 6.05 -2.29 5.41
C VAL A 268 6.04 -2.80 3.97
N TRP A 269 5.84 -4.11 3.82
CA TRP A 269 5.64 -4.82 2.56
C TRP A 269 4.34 -5.59 2.60
N GLU A 270 3.88 -5.96 1.44
CA GLU A 270 2.71 -6.80 1.27
C GLU A 270 2.83 -7.68 0.04
N GLU A 271 2.29 -8.88 0.15
CA GLU A 271 2.28 -9.83 -0.95
C GLU A 271 1.02 -10.69 -0.96
N MET A 272 0.46 -10.89 -2.15
CA MET A 272 -0.61 -11.85 -2.38
C MET A 272 -0.12 -12.99 -3.26
N THR A 273 -0.60 -14.20 -3.02
CA THR A 273 -0.41 -15.31 -3.95
C THR A 273 -1.10 -15.00 -5.28
N ARG A 274 -0.33 -15.04 -6.37
CA ARG A 274 -0.80 -14.69 -7.73
C ARG A 274 -0.04 -15.45 -8.80
N VAL A 275 -0.42 -15.28 -10.06
CA VAL A 275 0.34 -15.76 -11.21
C VAL A 275 1.15 -14.57 -11.77
N VAL A 276 2.44 -14.73 -11.92
CA VAL A 276 3.38 -13.75 -12.48
C VAL A 276 4.11 -14.41 -13.64
N LEU A 277 4.00 -13.83 -14.83
CA LEU A 277 4.61 -14.37 -16.07
C LEU A 277 4.28 -15.85 -16.32
N GLY A 278 3.06 -16.29 -15.95
CA GLY A 278 2.61 -17.68 -16.12
C GLY A 278 2.97 -18.62 -14.97
N GLU A 279 3.78 -18.21 -14.02
CA GLU A 279 4.19 -18.99 -12.85
C GLU A 279 3.42 -18.63 -11.58
N ALA A 280 3.21 -19.61 -10.71
CA ALA A 280 2.55 -19.41 -9.43
C ALA A 280 3.49 -18.70 -8.44
N TRP A 281 3.18 -17.47 -8.07
CA TRP A 281 3.88 -16.69 -7.05
C TRP A 281 3.22 -16.91 -5.69
N ASN A 282 3.94 -17.49 -4.73
CA ASN A 282 3.46 -17.63 -3.36
C ASN A 282 3.71 -16.34 -2.59
N GLY A 283 2.63 -15.62 -2.22
CA GLY A 283 2.74 -14.32 -1.55
C GLY A 283 3.43 -14.38 -0.19
N ARG A 284 3.23 -15.44 0.60
CA ARG A 284 3.92 -15.60 1.88
C ARG A 284 5.43 -15.72 1.67
N ARG A 285 5.84 -16.60 0.76
CA ARG A 285 7.25 -16.78 0.40
C ARG A 285 7.87 -15.49 -0.15
N GLY A 286 7.14 -14.76 -0.99
CA GLY A 286 7.55 -13.46 -1.51
C GLY A 286 7.78 -12.43 -0.40
N LEU A 287 6.87 -12.38 0.59
CA LEU A 287 7.04 -11.51 1.76
C LEU A 287 8.32 -11.85 2.53
N PHE A 288 8.58 -13.13 2.81
CA PHE A 288 9.79 -13.53 3.54
C PHE A 288 11.08 -13.25 2.75
N ALA A 289 11.05 -13.33 1.42
CA ALA A 289 12.16 -12.89 0.58
C ALA A 289 12.44 -11.39 0.76
N HIS A 290 11.41 -10.55 0.83
CA HIS A 290 11.57 -9.11 1.11
C HIS A 290 12.16 -8.87 2.51
N LEU A 291 11.67 -9.57 3.54
CA LEU A 291 12.18 -9.43 4.91
C LEU A 291 13.66 -9.87 5.02
N ALA A 292 14.03 -10.97 4.36
CA ALA A 292 15.42 -11.45 4.32
C ALA A 292 16.34 -10.48 3.57
N ALA A 293 15.89 -9.95 2.43
CA ALA A 293 16.63 -8.93 1.68
C ALA A 293 16.79 -7.64 2.48
N GLU A 294 15.77 -7.21 3.20
CA GLU A 294 15.84 -6.03 4.06
C GLU A 294 16.79 -6.23 5.23
N ARG A 295 16.80 -7.42 5.85
CA ARG A 295 17.80 -7.77 6.85
C ARG A 295 19.21 -7.64 6.30
N GLN A 296 19.49 -8.27 5.16
CA GLN A 296 20.80 -8.23 4.52
C GLN A 296 21.21 -6.79 4.16
N ARG A 297 20.27 -5.97 3.74
CA ARG A 297 20.52 -4.57 3.37
C ARG A 297 20.84 -3.70 4.58
N ARG A 298 20.15 -3.89 5.73
CA ARG A 298 20.31 -3.08 6.95
C ARG A 298 21.36 -3.59 7.91
N ASP A 299 21.75 -4.85 7.78
CA ASP A 299 22.78 -5.50 8.60
C ASP A 299 23.63 -6.46 7.75
N PRO A 300 24.39 -5.95 6.77
CA PRO A 300 25.19 -6.77 5.86
C PRO A 300 26.30 -7.55 6.58
N SER A 301 26.71 -7.09 7.75
CA SER A 301 27.75 -7.72 8.57
C SER A 301 27.21 -8.69 9.63
N GLY A 302 25.87 -8.77 9.81
CA GLY A 302 25.25 -9.67 10.78
C GLY A 302 25.52 -9.31 12.25
N HIS A 303 25.76 -8.03 12.55
CA HIS A 303 26.09 -7.58 13.91
C HIS A 303 24.88 -7.22 14.75
N LYS A 304 23.73 -6.92 14.12
CA LYS A 304 22.50 -6.60 14.84
C LYS A 304 21.80 -7.86 15.33
N VAL A 305 21.26 -7.79 16.53
CA VAL A 305 20.32 -8.82 16.96
C VAL A 305 19.02 -8.66 16.16
N THR A 306 18.68 -9.70 15.40
CA THR A 306 17.42 -9.73 14.63
C THR A 306 16.37 -10.53 15.38
N VAL A 307 15.22 -9.91 15.63
CA VAL A 307 14.04 -10.47 16.30
C VAL A 307 12.90 -10.58 15.30
N CYS A 308 12.29 -11.77 15.20
CA CYS A 308 11.14 -12.04 14.37
C CYS A 308 9.90 -12.30 15.22
N LEU A 309 8.81 -11.54 14.98
CA LEU A 309 7.55 -11.60 15.73
C LEU A 309 6.42 -12.10 14.83
N PHE A 310 5.78 -13.24 15.18
CA PHE A 310 4.68 -13.85 14.41
C PHE A 310 3.54 -14.33 15.30
N ASP A 311 2.36 -14.57 14.69
CA ASP A 311 1.10 -14.96 15.35
C ASP A 311 0.98 -16.44 15.71
N GLY A 312 1.97 -17.27 15.42
CA GLY A 312 1.93 -18.73 15.66
C GLY A 312 1.22 -19.53 14.56
N GLU A 313 0.97 -18.94 13.39
CA GLU A 313 0.57 -19.70 12.20
C GLU A 313 1.73 -20.60 11.75
N PRO A 314 1.56 -21.95 11.68
CA PRO A 314 2.65 -22.85 11.34
C PRO A 314 3.38 -22.50 10.05
N ALA A 315 2.63 -22.04 9.06
CA ALA A 315 3.17 -21.71 7.77
C ALA A 315 4.09 -20.48 7.77
N LEU A 316 3.93 -19.54 8.73
CA LEU A 316 4.88 -18.43 8.91
C LEU A 316 6.18 -18.93 9.54
N TRP A 317 6.10 -19.86 10.50
CA TRP A 317 7.27 -20.49 11.13
C TRP A 317 8.06 -21.34 10.16
N ASP A 318 7.39 -22.04 9.21
CA ASP A 318 8.05 -22.80 8.14
C ASP A 318 8.88 -21.86 7.24
N GLU A 319 8.33 -20.72 6.83
CA GLU A 319 9.06 -19.73 6.04
C GLU A 319 10.17 -19.06 6.87
N TRP A 320 9.90 -18.73 8.14
CA TRP A 320 10.96 -18.20 9.04
C TRP A 320 12.13 -19.14 9.12
N LEU A 321 11.91 -20.44 9.35
CA LEU A 321 12.98 -21.44 9.43
C LEU A 321 13.82 -21.49 8.14
N GLN A 322 13.18 -21.34 6.99
CA GLN A 322 13.83 -21.37 5.68
C GLN A 322 14.66 -20.11 5.40
N TRP A 323 14.15 -18.92 5.76
CA TRP A 323 14.73 -17.65 5.35
C TRP A 323 15.50 -16.90 6.43
N LEU A 324 15.13 -17.10 7.70
CA LEU A 324 15.56 -16.30 8.85
C LEU A 324 15.83 -17.18 10.09
N GLY A 325 16.04 -18.50 9.93
CA GLY A 325 16.13 -19.46 11.03
C GLY A 325 17.32 -19.27 11.97
N ASP A 326 18.29 -18.44 11.60
CA ASP A 326 19.41 -18.01 12.44
C ASP A 326 19.06 -16.80 13.33
N THR A 327 17.83 -16.31 13.29
CA THR A 327 17.34 -15.16 14.07
C THR A 327 16.52 -15.62 15.28
N ILE A 328 16.13 -14.68 16.14
CA ILE A 328 15.34 -14.96 17.34
C ILE A 328 13.85 -14.91 16.98
N GLY A 329 13.19 -16.08 16.90
CA GLY A 329 11.74 -16.17 16.75
C GLY A 329 11.02 -15.95 18.08
N ILE A 330 10.02 -15.09 18.11
CA ILE A 330 9.19 -14.78 19.29
C ILE A 330 7.72 -14.87 18.89
N LEU A 331 6.94 -15.64 19.64
CA LEU A 331 5.49 -15.68 19.50
C LEU A 331 4.88 -14.38 20.04
N ASP A 332 4.07 -13.73 19.23
CA ASP A 332 3.41 -12.48 19.62
C ASP A 332 2.52 -12.65 20.85
N ILE A 333 2.79 -11.85 21.88
CA ILE A 333 2.09 -11.91 23.15
C ILE A 333 0.60 -11.55 23.05
N PHE A 334 0.20 -10.70 22.08
CA PHE A 334 -1.20 -10.34 21.89
C PHE A 334 -2.02 -11.53 21.40
N HIS A 335 -1.48 -12.33 20.49
CA HIS A 335 -2.14 -13.58 20.07
C HIS A 335 -2.19 -14.63 21.18
N VAL A 336 -1.17 -14.68 22.03
CA VAL A 336 -1.22 -15.51 23.25
C VAL A 336 -2.31 -15.03 24.21
N LEU A 337 -2.43 -13.72 24.39
CA LEU A 337 -3.45 -13.10 25.24
C LEU A 337 -4.87 -13.43 24.75
N GLU A 338 -5.14 -13.35 23.44
CA GLU A 338 -6.41 -13.79 22.85
C GLU A 338 -6.74 -15.26 23.22
N ARG A 339 -5.74 -16.15 23.11
CA ARG A 339 -5.92 -17.57 23.48
C ARG A 339 -6.18 -17.76 24.98
N LEU A 340 -5.56 -16.95 25.83
CA LEU A 340 -5.85 -16.99 27.28
C LEU A 340 -7.28 -16.56 27.58
N TRP A 341 -7.83 -15.57 26.87
CA TRP A 341 -9.23 -15.18 26.96
C TRP A 341 -10.16 -16.29 26.48
N ASP A 342 -9.88 -16.96 25.35
CA ASP A 342 -10.61 -18.14 24.89
C ASP A 342 -10.67 -19.24 25.98
N ALA A 343 -9.54 -19.47 26.66
CA ALA A 343 -9.49 -20.43 27.78
C ALA A 343 -10.28 -19.96 29.00
N ALA A 344 -10.22 -18.67 29.37
CA ALA A 344 -10.95 -18.09 30.49
C ALA A 344 -12.46 -18.28 30.36
N TYR A 345 -13.00 -18.05 29.15
CA TYR A 345 -14.43 -18.19 28.85
C TYR A 345 -14.93 -19.64 28.85
N CYS A 346 -14.02 -20.62 28.92
CA CYS A 346 -14.43 -22.00 29.21
C CYS A 346 -14.90 -22.18 30.64
N PHE A 347 -14.42 -21.38 31.58
CA PHE A 347 -14.65 -21.49 33.01
C PHE A 347 -15.49 -20.36 33.61
N HIS A 348 -15.33 -19.14 33.10
CA HIS A 348 -15.91 -17.91 33.64
C HIS A 348 -16.79 -17.24 32.60
N ALA A 349 -17.66 -16.32 33.06
CA ALA A 349 -18.49 -15.51 32.17
C ALA A 349 -17.64 -14.45 31.43
N GLU A 350 -18.03 -14.12 30.23
CA GLU A 350 -17.40 -13.05 29.45
C GLU A 350 -17.55 -11.71 30.16
N GLY A 351 -16.46 -10.92 30.26
CA GLY A 351 -16.42 -9.64 30.94
C GLY A 351 -16.40 -9.71 32.48
N SER A 352 -16.30 -10.92 33.08
CA SER A 352 -16.23 -11.06 34.53
C SER A 352 -14.83 -10.78 35.09
N ARG A 353 -14.76 -10.31 36.36
CA ARG A 353 -13.49 -10.11 37.07
C ARG A 353 -12.73 -11.43 37.28
N GLU A 354 -13.45 -12.55 37.39
CA GLU A 354 -12.89 -13.90 37.54
C GLU A 354 -12.17 -14.30 36.22
N ALA A 355 -12.74 -13.96 35.06
CA ALA A 355 -12.08 -14.18 33.75
C ALA A 355 -10.81 -13.33 33.63
N GLU A 356 -10.85 -12.07 34.01
CA GLU A 356 -9.69 -11.17 34.00
C GLU A 356 -8.58 -11.68 34.94
N GLY A 357 -8.93 -12.05 36.17
CA GLY A 357 -8.00 -12.64 37.13
C GLY A 357 -7.40 -13.96 36.63
N PHE A 358 -8.20 -14.78 35.93
CA PHE A 358 -7.73 -16.01 35.30
C PHE A 358 -6.67 -15.71 34.23
N VAL A 359 -6.92 -14.73 33.34
CA VAL A 359 -6.00 -14.35 32.25
C VAL A 359 -4.73 -13.73 32.82
N THR A 360 -4.86 -12.77 33.73
CA THR A 360 -3.72 -12.07 34.35
C THR A 360 -2.76 -13.03 35.07
N ALA A 361 -3.31 -13.99 35.83
CA ALA A 361 -2.49 -14.98 36.53
C ALA A 361 -1.70 -15.90 35.56
N ARG A 362 -2.31 -16.32 34.46
CA ARG A 362 -1.62 -17.17 33.46
C ARG A 362 -0.66 -16.39 32.61
N LEU A 363 -1.01 -15.18 32.23
CA LEU A 363 -0.10 -14.28 31.52
C LEU A 363 1.16 -14.02 32.34
N ARG A 364 1.04 -13.74 33.64
CA ARG A 364 2.18 -13.60 34.55
C ARG A 364 3.10 -14.83 34.49
N LEU A 365 2.54 -16.03 34.60
CA LEU A 365 3.32 -17.26 34.56
C LEU A 365 4.02 -17.44 33.21
N LEU A 366 3.37 -17.07 32.09
CA LEU A 366 4.00 -17.11 30.76
C LEU A 366 5.16 -16.11 30.65
N LEU A 367 4.96 -14.89 31.15
CA LEU A 367 5.98 -13.84 31.17
C LEU A 367 7.19 -14.19 32.07
N GLU A 368 6.97 -15.07 33.07
CA GLU A 368 8.01 -15.64 33.95
C GLU A 368 8.62 -16.95 33.39
N GLY A 369 8.37 -17.30 32.13
CA GLY A 369 8.92 -18.50 31.49
C GLY A 369 8.28 -19.84 31.90
N LYS A 370 7.18 -19.83 32.67
CA LYS A 370 6.54 -21.03 33.22
C LYS A 370 5.49 -21.66 32.25
N VAL A 371 5.80 -21.71 30.96
CA VAL A 371 4.89 -22.12 29.90
C VAL A 371 4.34 -23.53 30.10
N LYS A 372 5.21 -24.51 30.44
CA LYS A 372 4.82 -25.92 30.68
C LYS A 372 3.82 -26.05 31.85
N GLY A 373 4.01 -25.22 32.88
CA GLY A 373 3.09 -25.17 34.03
C GLY A 373 1.69 -24.64 33.65
N VAL A 374 1.61 -23.62 32.78
CA VAL A 374 0.35 -23.12 32.27
C VAL A 374 -0.37 -24.16 31.43
N ILE A 375 0.34 -24.84 30.51
CA ILE A 375 -0.26 -25.89 29.64
C ILE A 375 -0.83 -27.03 30.47
N SER A 376 -0.05 -27.57 31.41
CA SER A 376 -0.49 -28.66 32.29
C SER A 376 -1.65 -28.24 33.19
N GLY A 377 -1.59 -27.04 33.76
CA GLY A 377 -2.65 -26.47 34.58
C GLY A 377 -3.98 -26.30 33.83
N LEU A 378 -3.96 -25.81 32.59
CA LEU A 378 -5.16 -25.71 31.76
C LEU A 378 -5.79 -27.09 31.51
N ARG A 379 -4.99 -28.11 31.16
CA ARG A 379 -5.46 -29.50 30.94
C ARG A 379 -6.06 -30.09 32.23
N GLN A 380 -5.39 -29.94 33.38
CA GLN A 380 -5.86 -30.41 34.65
C GLN A 380 -7.19 -29.73 35.08
N MET A 381 -7.30 -28.41 34.89
CA MET A 381 -8.54 -27.69 35.16
C MET A 381 -9.71 -28.17 34.30
N GLY A 382 -9.45 -28.43 32.99
CA GLY A 382 -10.46 -28.99 32.10
C GLY A 382 -11.02 -30.33 32.61
N THR A 383 -10.14 -31.20 33.07
CA THR A 383 -10.50 -32.50 33.66
C THR A 383 -11.24 -32.31 34.99
N LYS A 384 -10.71 -31.50 35.92
CA LYS A 384 -11.28 -31.25 37.25
C LYS A 384 -12.70 -30.65 37.20
N HIS A 385 -12.94 -29.73 36.27
CA HIS A 385 -14.25 -29.11 36.07
C HIS A 385 -15.17 -29.91 35.15
N GLY A 386 -14.76 -31.09 34.69
CA GLY A 386 -15.55 -31.96 33.85
C GLY A 386 -16.02 -31.31 32.55
N LEU A 387 -15.18 -30.44 31.94
CA LEU A 387 -15.56 -29.74 30.71
C LEU A 387 -15.94 -30.72 29.60
N ARG A 388 -17.01 -30.41 28.87
CA ARG A 388 -17.49 -31.24 27.74
C ARG A 388 -17.88 -30.36 26.56
N GLY A 389 -18.08 -30.98 25.39
CA GLY A 389 -18.61 -30.35 24.20
C GLY A 389 -17.69 -29.27 23.63
N SER A 390 -18.23 -28.09 23.33
CA SER A 390 -17.48 -26.98 22.72
C SER A 390 -16.38 -26.42 23.64
N LYS A 391 -16.68 -26.26 24.95
CA LYS A 391 -15.72 -25.73 25.93
C LYS A 391 -14.47 -26.62 26.07
N ALA A 392 -14.65 -27.94 26.13
CA ALA A 392 -13.52 -28.87 26.18
C ALA A 392 -12.66 -28.80 24.90
N ARG A 393 -13.31 -28.66 23.73
CA ARG A 393 -12.58 -28.50 22.44
C ARG A 393 -11.82 -27.19 22.40
N THR A 394 -12.43 -26.07 22.80
CA THR A 394 -11.74 -24.76 22.84
C THR A 394 -10.52 -24.81 23.75
N LEU A 395 -10.65 -25.35 24.97
CA LEU A 395 -9.54 -25.48 25.90
C LEU A 395 -8.40 -26.33 25.33
N ALA A 396 -8.73 -27.44 24.67
CA ALA A 396 -7.74 -28.31 24.01
C ALA A 396 -7.02 -27.57 22.87
N VAL A 397 -7.73 -26.77 22.06
CA VAL A 397 -7.14 -25.94 21.01
C VAL A 397 -6.13 -24.95 21.60
N VAL A 398 -6.48 -24.26 22.69
CA VAL A 398 -5.60 -23.32 23.37
C VAL A 398 -4.36 -24.05 23.93
N ALA A 399 -4.54 -25.13 24.67
CA ALA A 399 -3.41 -25.88 25.25
C ALA A 399 -2.45 -26.39 24.17
N ASN A 400 -2.98 -26.93 23.07
CA ASN A 400 -2.18 -27.42 21.93
C ASN A 400 -1.48 -26.28 21.18
N TYR A 401 -2.12 -25.09 21.08
CA TYR A 401 -1.48 -23.90 20.50
C TYR A 401 -0.26 -23.46 21.32
N LEU A 402 -0.41 -23.37 22.65
CA LEU A 402 0.70 -23.02 23.54
C LEU A 402 1.83 -24.07 23.49
N GLU A 403 1.47 -25.36 23.49
CA GLU A 403 2.44 -26.47 23.43
C GLU A 403 3.25 -26.46 22.13
N ARG A 404 2.59 -26.25 20.99
CA ARG A 404 3.25 -26.21 19.68
C ARG A 404 4.23 -25.04 19.57
N ASN A 405 3.92 -23.91 20.20
CA ASN A 405 4.69 -22.69 20.07
C ASN A 405 5.60 -22.44 21.29
N GLN A 406 5.75 -23.39 22.24
CA GLN A 406 6.44 -23.17 23.51
C GLN A 406 7.90 -22.71 23.37
N ASP A 407 8.59 -23.12 22.32
CA ASP A 407 9.99 -22.78 22.08
C ASP A 407 10.19 -21.30 21.72
N PHE A 408 9.13 -20.64 21.27
CA PHE A 408 9.09 -19.21 20.94
C PHE A 408 8.51 -18.34 22.06
N MET A 409 8.31 -18.92 23.27
CA MET A 409 7.65 -18.26 24.41
C MET A 409 8.59 -18.08 25.62
N ARG A 410 9.89 -17.89 25.39
CA ARG A 410 10.87 -17.60 26.46
C ARG A 410 10.82 -16.13 26.87
N TYR A 411 9.63 -15.66 27.24
CA TYR A 411 9.37 -14.24 27.49
C TYR A 411 10.21 -13.64 28.62
N ASP A 412 10.55 -14.43 29.65
CA ASP A 412 11.45 -14.04 30.72
C ASP A 412 12.82 -13.61 30.19
N ALA A 413 13.42 -14.43 29.34
CA ALA A 413 14.69 -14.14 28.69
C ALA A 413 14.58 -12.97 27.68
N TYR A 414 13.50 -12.92 26.90
CA TYR A 414 13.31 -11.85 25.92
C TYR A 414 13.11 -10.48 26.57
N LEU A 415 12.34 -10.41 27.66
CA LEU A 415 12.12 -9.19 28.42
C LEU A 415 13.41 -8.71 29.09
N ALA A 416 14.20 -9.63 29.69
CA ALA A 416 15.48 -9.31 30.30
C ALA A 416 16.49 -8.78 29.26
N ALA A 417 16.49 -9.34 28.03
CA ALA A 417 17.32 -8.88 26.93
C ALA A 417 16.80 -7.58 26.26
N GLY A 418 15.65 -7.07 26.66
CA GLY A 418 15.06 -5.86 26.12
C GLY A 418 14.37 -6.04 24.75
N TYR A 419 14.03 -7.28 24.36
CA TYR A 419 13.41 -7.54 23.08
C TYR A 419 11.90 -7.20 23.10
N PRO A 420 11.33 -6.71 21.99
CA PRO A 420 9.90 -6.59 21.86
C PRO A 420 9.25 -7.96 21.82
N ILE A 421 8.12 -8.13 22.52
CA ILE A 421 7.36 -9.38 22.57
C ILE A 421 5.97 -9.27 21.95
N GLY A 422 5.60 -8.10 21.41
CA GLY A 422 4.34 -7.85 20.77
C GLY A 422 4.51 -7.09 19.46
N SER A 423 3.75 -7.49 18.44
CA SER A 423 3.84 -7.00 17.08
C SER A 423 2.85 -5.87 16.76
N GLY A 424 2.57 -4.95 17.69
CA GLY A 424 1.65 -3.82 17.46
C GLY A 424 1.94 -3.05 16.14
N VAL A 425 3.17 -3.13 15.63
CA VAL A 425 3.55 -2.60 14.32
C VAL A 425 2.93 -3.40 13.17
N ALA A 426 2.92 -4.75 13.25
CA ALA A 426 2.31 -5.61 12.22
C ALA A 426 0.79 -5.53 12.24
N GLU A 427 0.17 -5.56 13.43
CA GLU A 427 -1.28 -5.39 13.56
C GLU A 427 -1.75 -4.06 13.00
N GLY A 428 -1.04 -2.97 13.34
CA GLY A 428 -1.28 -1.65 12.76
C GLY A 428 -1.10 -1.64 11.25
N ALA A 429 -0.07 -2.30 10.72
CA ALA A 429 0.15 -2.43 9.30
C ALA A 429 -0.98 -3.24 8.61
N CYS A 430 -1.37 -4.40 9.14
CA CYS A 430 -2.49 -5.20 8.63
C CYS A 430 -3.81 -4.41 8.64
N ARG A 431 -4.07 -3.66 9.71
CA ARG A 431 -5.25 -2.81 9.80
C ARG A 431 -5.21 -1.72 8.73
N HIS A 432 -4.17 -0.90 8.73
CA HIS A 432 -4.10 0.28 7.87
C HIS A 432 -3.89 -0.09 6.40
N LEU A 433 -3.10 -1.11 6.11
CA LEU A 433 -2.81 -1.52 4.74
C LEU A 433 -3.99 -2.26 4.10
N VAL A 434 -4.55 -3.25 4.80
CA VAL A 434 -5.55 -4.15 4.25
C VAL A 434 -6.95 -3.77 4.68
N LYS A 435 -7.24 -3.79 6.01
CA LYS A 435 -8.61 -3.70 6.52
C LYS A 435 -9.28 -2.37 6.17
N ASP A 436 -8.61 -1.25 6.43
CA ASP A 436 -9.17 0.09 6.27
C ASP A 436 -9.51 0.42 4.80
N ARG A 437 -8.92 -0.30 3.83
CA ARG A 437 -9.14 -0.03 2.40
C ARG A 437 -9.74 -1.19 1.63
N LEU A 438 -9.35 -2.42 1.88
CA LEU A 438 -9.75 -3.56 1.06
C LEU A 438 -10.92 -4.35 1.63
N GLU A 439 -11.25 -4.17 2.91
CA GLU A 439 -12.37 -4.85 3.58
C GLU A 439 -13.59 -3.96 3.84
N GLN A 440 -13.68 -2.76 3.27
CA GLN A 440 -14.86 -1.90 3.43
C GLN A 440 -16.11 -2.60 2.89
N THR A 441 -17.27 -2.21 3.41
CA THR A 441 -18.56 -2.85 3.12
C THR A 441 -18.82 -3.00 1.61
N GLY A 442 -19.04 -4.24 1.19
CA GLY A 442 -19.37 -4.55 -0.21
C GLY A 442 -18.20 -4.62 -1.19
N MET A 443 -16.98 -4.26 -0.78
CA MET A 443 -15.81 -4.32 -1.66
C MET A 443 -15.44 -5.75 -2.03
N ARG A 444 -15.01 -5.93 -3.28
CA ARG A 444 -14.51 -7.20 -3.83
C ARG A 444 -13.46 -6.92 -4.88
N TRP A 445 -12.39 -7.68 -4.82
CA TRP A 445 -11.20 -7.42 -5.60
C TRP A 445 -10.91 -8.53 -6.60
N THR A 446 -10.32 -8.18 -7.73
CA THR A 446 -9.49 -9.11 -8.51
C THR A 446 -8.12 -9.20 -7.85
N VAL A 447 -7.38 -10.29 -8.04
CA VAL A 447 -6.03 -10.44 -7.47
C VAL A 447 -5.12 -9.30 -7.92
N ALA A 448 -5.08 -9.01 -9.23
CA ALA A 448 -4.27 -7.92 -9.77
C ALA A 448 -4.67 -6.55 -9.22
N GLY A 449 -5.98 -6.28 -9.05
CA GLY A 449 -6.45 -5.01 -8.50
C GLY A 449 -6.14 -4.87 -7.00
N ALA A 450 -6.24 -5.96 -6.23
CA ALA A 450 -5.87 -5.97 -4.82
C ALA A 450 -4.37 -5.75 -4.62
N GLN A 451 -3.53 -6.49 -5.35
CA GLN A 451 -2.07 -6.35 -5.27
C GLN A 451 -1.63 -4.93 -5.64
N ALA A 452 -2.15 -4.38 -6.74
CA ALA A 452 -1.83 -3.00 -7.13
C ALA A 452 -2.21 -1.98 -6.05
N MET A 453 -3.40 -2.13 -5.45
CA MET A 453 -3.84 -1.25 -4.36
C MET A 453 -2.97 -1.41 -3.12
N LEU A 454 -2.56 -2.61 -2.78
CA LEU A 454 -1.66 -2.90 -1.66
C LEU A 454 -0.29 -2.25 -1.89
N HIS A 455 0.34 -2.44 -3.05
CA HIS A 455 1.60 -1.80 -3.43
C HIS A 455 1.55 -0.28 -3.26
N LEU A 456 0.54 0.38 -3.82
CA LEU A 456 0.39 1.83 -3.71
C LEU A 456 0.14 2.28 -2.26
N ARG A 457 -0.63 1.51 -1.48
CA ARG A 457 -0.87 1.82 -0.07
C ARG A 457 0.37 1.64 0.79
N ALA A 458 1.16 0.58 0.58
CA ALA A 458 2.43 0.38 1.28
C ALA A 458 3.38 1.55 1.00
N THR A 459 3.54 1.93 -0.25
CA THR A 459 4.34 3.10 -0.66
C THR A 459 3.86 4.38 0.05
N TYR A 460 2.54 4.60 0.11
CA TYR A 460 1.96 5.76 0.78
C TYR A 460 2.17 5.73 2.31
N LEU A 461 1.96 4.57 2.95
CA LEU A 461 2.11 4.41 4.41
C LEU A 461 3.57 4.44 4.87
N ASN A 462 4.50 4.06 4.01
CA ASN A 462 5.93 4.19 4.25
C ASN A 462 6.42 5.64 4.18
N GLY A 463 5.62 6.57 3.68
CA GLY A 463 6.03 7.94 3.43
C GLY A 463 6.82 8.14 2.14
N ASP A 464 6.89 7.13 1.29
CA ASP A 464 7.71 7.10 0.07
C ASP A 464 6.98 7.70 -1.15
N TRP A 465 5.76 8.19 -0.99
CA TRP A 465 4.87 8.56 -2.10
C TRP A 465 5.47 9.59 -3.06
N GLU A 466 6.07 10.67 -2.55
CA GLU A 466 6.65 11.73 -3.40
C GLU A 466 7.87 11.20 -4.19
N GLY A 467 8.75 10.46 -3.52
CA GLY A 467 9.91 9.82 -4.15
C GLY A 467 9.50 8.83 -5.22
N PHE A 468 8.49 8.02 -4.94
CA PHE A 468 7.92 7.06 -5.90
C PHE A 468 7.34 7.78 -7.12
N HIS A 469 6.57 8.86 -6.92
CA HIS A 469 6.00 9.60 -8.04
C HIS A 469 7.07 10.20 -8.94
N ALA A 470 8.10 10.81 -8.35
CA ALA A 470 9.24 11.36 -9.10
C ALA A 470 9.99 10.27 -9.87
N TYR A 471 10.30 9.14 -9.20
CA TYR A 471 10.94 7.98 -9.82
C TYR A 471 10.13 7.45 -11.01
N ARG A 472 8.83 7.19 -10.83
CA ARG A 472 7.96 6.68 -11.87
C ARG A 472 7.90 7.59 -13.09
N ILE A 473 7.71 8.91 -12.87
CA ILE A 473 7.69 9.90 -13.95
C ILE A 473 9.02 9.87 -14.72
N GLN A 474 10.15 9.83 -14.02
CA GLN A 474 11.46 9.76 -14.64
C GLN A 474 11.64 8.49 -15.48
N GLN A 475 11.21 7.33 -14.96
CA GLN A 475 11.28 6.06 -15.70
C GLN A 475 10.38 6.08 -16.95
N GLU A 476 9.14 6.57 -16.82
CA GLU A 476 8.23 6.69 -17.94
C GLU A 476 8.77 7.64 -19.02
N GLN A 477 9.31 8.80 -18.62
CA GLN A 477 9.92 9.77 -19.53
C GLN A 477 11.14 9.18 -20.26
N ARG A 478 12.00 8.43 -19.55
CA ARG A 478 13.13 7.73 -20.15
C ARG A 478 12.66 6.70 -21.18
N GLY A 479 11.69 5.86 -20.82
CA GLY A 479 11.18 4.83 -21.72
C GLY A 479 10.46 5.38 -22.95
N LEU A 480 9.80 6.54 -22.84
CA LEU A 480 9.05 7.14 -23.94
C LEU A 480 9.92 8.02 -24.87
N TYR A 481 10.89 8.75 -24.32
CA TYR A 481 11.46 9.90 -24.99
C TYR A 481 13.00 9.94 -25.04
N GLN A 482 13.69 9.03 -24.35
CA GLN A 482 15.15 8.98 -24.42
C GLN A 482 15.61 7.80 -25.29
N PRO A 483 16.80 7.91 -25.96
CA PRO A 483 17.38 6.79 -26.68
C PRO A 483 17.51 5.58 -25.77
N GLN A 484 17.04 4.44 -26.23
CA GLN A 484 17.32 3.17 -25.55
C GLN A 484 18.79 2.86 -25.82
N ASP A 485 19.61 2.81 -24.78
CA ASP A 485 20.93 2.25 -24.86
C ASP A 485 20.76 0.83 -25.42
N GLN A 486 21.31 0.58 -26.65
CA GLN A 486 21.33 -0.76 -27.19
C GLN A 486 22.16 -1.60 -26.23
N GLU A 487 21.51 -2.48 -25.46
CA GLU A 487 22.25 -3.56 -24.80
C GLU A 487 23.11 -4.24 -25.91
N PRO A 488 24.43 -4.42 -25.67
CA PRO A 488 25.23 -5.12 -26.62
C PRO A 488 24.64 -6.52 -26.81
N GLN A 489 24.11 -6.80 -28.00
CA GLN A 489 23.76 -8.16 -28.40
C GLN A 489 24.98 -9.02 -28.14
N LEU A 490 24.95 -9.80 -27.06
CA LEU A 490 25.87 -10.89 -26.85
C LEU A 490 25.76 -11.79 -28.08
N ALA A 491 26.74 -11.65 -28.96
CA ALA A 491 26.91 -12.51 -30.11
C ALA A 491 26.85 -13.95 -29.63
N GLN A 492 25.80 -14.66 -30.02
CA GLN A 492 25.81 -16.11 -30.02
C GLN A 492 26.94 -16.56 -30.93
N ALA A 493 28.09 -16.77 -30.35
CA ALA A 493 29.19 -17.47 -31.00
C ALA A 493 28.91 -18.98 -30.89
N ALA A 494 28.90 -19.59 -32.03
CA ALA A 494 28.68 -20.98 -32.39
C ALA A 494 29.28 -22.03 -31.46
#